data_aba78a9048fceebf1a480f95f76a54d2
#
_entry.id   aba78a9048fceebf1a480f95f76a54d2
#
_cell.length_a   1.000
_cell.length_b   1.000
_cell.length_c   1.000
_cell.angle_alpha   90.00
_cell.angle_beta   90.00
_cell.angle_gamma   90.00
#
_symmetry.space_group_name_H-M   'P 1'
#
loop_
_entity.id
_entity.type
_entity.pdbx_description
1 polymer ?
#
loop_
_entity_poly.entity_id
_entity_poly.type
_entity_poly.pdbx_seq_one_letter_code
_entity_poly.pdbx_strand_id
1 'polypeptide(L)'
;MSDDRPKGDYDWLFDPNAKRAPGPKSPAPPPSTPPTAPIPSSGTRRSSAPASTLPPPKLPPPKKPIKPKTTGRPSLRLPRWWRLSTGATLVAIPVVWVAYLIVVPVMAWASVSTLQAWPADGTRPPEQPGTTYLVVGSDSRKGLTEEEQKELTTGKDTGGNGRTDTIMMLHTGAGKPTLVSIPRDSIVAIPGYSTTKINAAYAFGGPELLVQTLEQNTGVRIDRYVEIGFGGVVSLVDAVGGVEICPEEDMEDDKAGLDIEKGCQEVDGKTALGYSRTRKFASGDIQRVQNQREVIAGLGGKLRSPMTVIDPIRYLRVVTGGASSVSVDDTASVVDMAQFALALSGAMGANGRNCNVPISDLAVHWDVNRAPAFFEHLRTDST
;
A
#
# COMPACT_ATOMS: atom_id res chain seq x y z
N MET A 1 13.04 -11.10 -48.48
CA MET A 1 12.52 -12.17 -47.64
C MET A 1 11.72 -11.46 -46.54
N SER A 2 10.42 -11.38 -46.74
CA SER A 2 9.47 -10.77 -45.81
C SER A 2 9.27 -11.71 -44.64
N ASP A 3 9.45 -11.17 -43.44
CA ASP A 3 9.29 -11.88 -42.15
C ASP A 3 7.78 -11.95 -41.82
N ASP A 4 7.17 -13.05 -42.21
CA ASP A 4 5.74 -13.35 -42.00
C ASP A 4 5.62 -14.19 -40.71
N ARG A 5 5.95 -13.60 -39.57
CA ARG A 5 5.60 -14.18 -38.25
C ARG A 5 4.20 -13.72 -37.86
N PRO A 6 3.29 -14.62 -37.44
CA PRO A 6 1.98 -14.23 -36.96
C PRO A 6 2.17 -13.34 -35.72
N LYS A 7 1.64 -12.11 -35.78
CA LYS A 7 1.55 -11.21 -34.62
C LYS A 7 0.70 -11.92 -33.57
N GLY A 8 1.31 -12.33 -32.48
CA GLY A 8 0.61 -12.95 -31.37
C GLY A 8 -0.29 -11.95 -30.68
N ASP A 9 -1.42 -12.41 -30.18
CA ASP A 9 -2.43 -11.64 -29.42
C ASP A 9 -1.91 -10.94 -28.15
N TYR A 10 -0.59 -10.90 -27.93
CA TYR A 10 0.05 -10.46 -26.69
C TYR A 10 0.96 -9.22 -26.82
N ASP A 11 1.02 -8.58 -28.00
CA ASP A 11 1.86 -7.39 -28.24
C ASP A 11 1.50 -6.19 -27.31
N TRP A 12 0.27 -6.15 -26.81
CA TRP A 12 -0.18 -5.13 -25.86
C TRP A 12 0.46 -5.25 -24.46
N LEU A 13 0.99 -6.43 -24.11
CA LEU A 13 1.68 -6.66 -22.83
C LEU A 13 3.01 -5.91 -22.71
N PHE A 14 3.57 -5.48 -23.84
CA PHE A 14 4.91 -4.91 -23.92
C PHE A 14 4.93 -3.45 -24.41
N ASP A 15 3.75 -2.89 -24.77
CA ASP A 15 3.63 -1.49 -25.21
C ASP A 15 3.08 -0.62 -24.07
N PRO A 16 3.90 0.27 -23.46
CA PRO A 16 3.45 1.17 -22.40
C PRO A 16 2.40 2.20 -22.87
N ASN A 17 2.20 2.35 -24.20
CA ASN A 17 1.23 3.24 -24.80
C ASN A 17 0.04 2.52 -25.45
N ALA A 18 -0.08 1.20 -25.32
CA ALA A 18 -1.20 0.46 -25.86
C ALA A 18 -2.51 0.96 -25.21
N LYS A 19 -3.28 1.74 -25.94
CA LYS A 19 -4.65 2.08 -25.55
C LYS A 19 -5.44 0.77 -25.46
N ARG A 20 -6.03 0.49 -24.30
CA ARG A 20 -6.95 -0.64 -24.11
C ARG A 20 -7.88 -0.74 -25.31
N ALA A 21 -7.99 -1.94 -25.88
CA ALA A 21 -9.01 -2.24 -26.86
C ALA A 21 -10.39 -1.86 -26.30
N PRO A 22 -11.30 -1.25 -27.10
CA PRO A 22 -12.61 -0.93 -26.62
C PRO A 22 -13.33 -2.22 -26.23
N GLY A 23 -13.65 -2.35 -24.94
CA GLY A 23 -14.42 -3.45 -24.41
C GLY A 23 -15.79 -3.56 -25.09
N PRO A 24 -16.45 -4.72 -25.03
CA PRO A 24 -17.76 -4.91 -25.62
C PRO A 24 -18.73 -3.88 -25.05
N LYS A 25 -19.46 -3.20 -25.94
CA LYS A 25 -20.45 -2.17 -25.60
C LYS A 25 -21.46 -2.73 -24.61
N SER A 26 -21.55 -2.13 -23.44
CA SER A 26 -22.60 -2.42 -22.46
C SER A 26 -23.98 -2.30 -23.10
N PRO A 27 -24.93 -3.21 -22.79
CA PRO A 27 -26.30 -3.06 -23.22
C PRO A 27 -26.90 -1.76 -22.64
N ALA A 28 -27.74 -1.10 -23.45
CA ALA A 28 -28.39 0.15 -23.10
C ALA A 28 -29.27 -0.02 -21.84
N PRO A 29 -29.34 1.00 -20.96
CA PRO A 29 -30.19 0.94 -19.79
C PRO A 29 -31.67 0.86 -20.20
N PRO A 30 -32.53 0.16 -19.41
CA PRO A 30 -33.95 0.10 -19.67
C PRO A 30 -34.61 1.48 -19.53
N PRO A 31 -35.72 1.74 -20.25
CA PRO A 31 -36.38 3.05 -20.26
C PRO A 31 -36.89 3.42 -18.86
N SER A 32 -36.63 4.64 -18.45
CA SER A 32 -37.07 5.24 -17.20
C SER A 32 -38.62 5.30 -17.14
N THR A 33 -39.20 4.78 -16.07
CA THR A 33 -40.59 4.94 -15.71
C THR A 33 -40.96 6.42 -15.48
N PRO A 34 -42.14 6.89 -15.90
CA PRO A 34 -42.55 8.27 -15.73
C PRO A 34 -42.85 8.60 -14.25
N PRO A 35 -42.72 9.87 -13.84
CA PRO A 35 -42.89 10.27 -12.45
C PRO A 35 -44.36 10.18 -12.01
N THR A 36 -44.56 9.57 -10.86
CA THR A 36 -45.86 9.48 -10.17
C THR A 36 -46.32 10.86 -9.71
N ALA A 37 -47.51 11.25 -10.09
CA ALA A 37 -48.16 12.50 -9.70
C ALA A 37 -48.41 12.59 -8.18
N PRO A 38 -48.42 13.79 -7.58
CA PRO A 38 -48.64 13.96 -6.15
C PRO A 38 -50.12 13.77 -5.78
N ILE A 39 -50.33 13.06 -4.67
CA ILE A 39 -51.67 12.83 -4.04
C ILE A 39 -52.18 14.13 -3.44
N PRO A 40 -53.43 14.55 -3.67
CA PRO A 40 -53.99 15.74 -3.06
C PRO A 40 -54.35 15.50 -1.59
N SER A 41 -53.88 16.37 -0.70
CA SER A 41 -54.25 16.41 0.70
C SER A 41 -55.72 16.90 0.87
N SER A 42 -56.56 16.07 1.47
CA SER A 42 -57.94 16.39 1.84
C SER A 42 -57.97 17.44 2.97
N GLY A 43 -58.43 18.64 2.67
CA GLY A 43 -58.72 19.69 3.61
C GLY A 43 -59.94 19.38 4.43
N THR A 44 -59.82 19.35 5.73
CA THR A 44 -60.94 19.29 6.68
C THR A 44 -61.41 20.71 6.98
N ARG A 45 -62.58 21.10 6.44
CA ARG A 45 -63.30 22.30 6.86
C ARG A 45 -63.76 22.12 8.31
N ARG A 46 -63.34 23.02 9.20
CA ARG A 46 -64.01 23.25 10.47
C ARG A 46 -64.87 24.50 10.40
N SER A 47 -66.16 24.26 10.61
CA SER A 47 -67.26 25.23 10.79
C SER A 47 -66.99 26.22 11.91
N SER A 48 -67.14 27.47 11.60
CA SER A 48 -67.15 28.61 12.55
C SER A 48 -68.54 28.73 13.24
N ALA A 49 -68.51 28.63 14.57
CA ALA A 49 -69.66 29.06 15.41
C ALA A 49 -69.41 30.49 15.96
N PRO A 50 -70.43 31.31 16.16
CA PRO A 50 -70.29 32.76 16.44
C PRO A 50 -69.87 33.03 17.87
N ALA A 51 -68.95 33.99 18.00
CA ALA A 51 -68.44 34.48 19.28
C ALA A 51 -69.46 35.29 20.05
N SER A 52 -69.70 34.90 21.29
CA SER A 52 -70.44 35.65 22.30
C SER A 52 -69.55 36.75 22.86
N THR A 53 -70.00 38.00 22.79
CA THR A 53 -69.33 39.18 23.32
C THR A 53 -69.55 39.30 24.84
N LEU A 54 -68.47 39.08 25.61
CA LEU A 54 -68.39 39.51 27.00
C LEU A 54 -67.36 40.66 27.14
N PRO A 55 -67.62 41.69 27.94
CA PRO A 55 -66.69 42.83 28.09
C PRO A 55 -65.44 42.42 28.82
N PRO A 56 -64.29 43.03 28.51
CA PRO A 56 -63.01 42.62 29.07
C PRO A 56 -62.91 43.02 30.55
N PRO A 57 -62.29 42.16 31.41
CA PRO A 57 -62.01 42.53 32.80
C PRO A 57 -60.93 43.63 32.87
N LYS A 58 -61.13 44.63 33.74
CA LYS A 58 -60.17 45.68 33.99
C LYS A 58 -58.90 45.09 34.57
N LEU A 59 -57.80 45.27 33.85
CA LEU A 59 -56.44 44.89 34.31
C LEU A 59 -55.98 45.84 35.44
N PRO A 60 -55.35 45.31 36.53
CA PRO A 60 -54.72 46.10 37.55
C PRO A 60 -53.49 46.86 37.01
N PRO A 61 -53.12 47.98 37.58
CA PRO A 61 -52.00 48.80 37.05
C PRO A 61 -50.68 48.07 37.10
N PRO A 62 -49.81 48.37 36.14
CA PRO A 62 -48.52 47.65 36.03
C PRO A 62 -47.61 47.86 37.22
N LYS A 63 -47.19 46.77 37.90
CA LYS A 63 -46.17 46.81 38.92
C LYS A 63 -44.88 47.28 38.33
N LYS A 64 -44.19 48.20 38.94
CA LYS A 64 -42.88 48.75 38.60
C LYS A 64 -41.90 47.57 38.30
N PRO A 65 -41.09 47.64 37.23
CA PRO A 65 -40.15 46.58 36.93
C PRO A 65 -39.12 46.42 38.06
N ILE A 66 -39.11 45.21 38.64
CA ILE A 66 -38.08 44.80 39.56
C ILE A 66 -36.82 44.59 38.71
N LYS A 67 -35.78 45.42 38.91
CA LYS A 67 -34.47 45.24 38.32
C LYS A 67 -33.97 43.84 38.70
N PRO A 68 -33.63 42.95 37.74
CA PRO A 68 -33.08 41.66 38.09
C PRO A 68 -31.74 41.90 38.83
N LYS A 69 -31.60 41.35 40.05
CA LYS A 69 -30.29 41.22 40.69
C LYS A 69 -29.43 40.38 39.74
N THR A 70 -28.43 41.01 39.15
CA THR A 70 -27.37 40.30 38.44
C THR A 70 -26.65 39.45 39.47
N THR A 71 -27.06 38.17 39.58
CA THR A 71 -26.24 37.16 40.21
C THR A 71 -25.00 37.02 39.30
N GLY A 72 -23.90 37.59 39.77
CA GLY A 72 -22.62 37.49 39.11
C GLY A 72 -22.32 36.02 38.85
N ARG A 73 -22.33 35.62 37.57
CA ARG A 73 -21.76 34.34 37.16
C ARG A 73 -20.37 34.27 37.75
N PRO A 74 -19.99 33.18 38.45
CA PRO A 74 -18.62 33.03 38.89
C PRO A 74 -17.75 33.06 37.64
N SER A 75 -16.98 34.13 37.47
CA SER A 75 -15.94 34.17 36.47
C SER A 75 -14.91 33.14 36.89
N LEU A 76 -14.92 31.94 36.27
CA LEU A 76 -13.82 31.02 36.34
C LEU A 76 -12.60 31.76 35.76
N ARG A 77 -11.87 32.43 36.67
CA ARG A 77 -10.56 32.98 36.32
C ARG A 77 -9.63 31.80 36.12
N LEU A 78 -9.50 31.35 34.88
CA LEU A 78 -8.47 30.41 34.47
C LEU A 78 -7.11 30.97 34.95
N PRO A 79 -6.30 30.13 35.60
CA PRO A 79 -5.01 30.58 36.14
C PRO A 79 -4.16 31.16 35.01
N ARG A 80 -3.40 32.20 35.33
CA ARG A 80 -2.65 33.06 34.39
C ARG A 80 -1.62 32.29 33.53
N TRP A 81 -1.23 31.10 33.93
CA TRP A 81 -0.36 30.19 33.17
C TRP A 81 -1.06 29.51 31.96
N TRP A 82 -2.42 29.52 31.92
CA TRP A 82 -3.19 29.07 30.75
C TRP A 82 -3.30 30.14 29.64
N ARG A 83 -2.80 31.36 29.88
CA ARG A 83 -2.66 32.39 28.85
C ARG A 83 -1.32 32.22 28.14
N LEU A 84 -1.09 31.07 27.51
CA LEU A 84 -0.13 31.01 26.42
C LEU A 84 -0.55 32.10 25.42
N SER A 85 0.34 33.05 25.16
CA SER A 85 0.05 34.06 24.12
C SER A 85 -0.35 33.31 22.86
N THR A 86 -1.37 33.79 22.15
CA THR A 86 -1.84 33.15 20.89
C THR A 86 -0.69 32.90 19.93
N GLY A 87 0.36 33.70 19.96
CA GLY A 87 1.59 33.47 19.19
C GLY A 87 2.40 32.24 19.67
N ALA A 88 2.47 31.98 20.99
CA ALA A 88 3.19 30.81 21.50
C ALA A 88 2.47 29.48 21.16
N THR A 89 1.12 29.46 21.18
CA THR A 89 0.34 28.27 20.79
C THR A 89 0.44 27.99 19.30
N LEU A 90 0.45 29.03 18.47
CA LEU A 90 0.61 28.88 17.01
C LEU A 90 1.97 28.28 16.61
N VAL A 91 3.01 28.48 17.41
CA VAL A 91 4.33 27.90 17.18
C VAL A 91 4.44 26.52 17.87
N ALA A 92 3.86 26.34 19.06
CA ALA A 92 3.98 25.09 19.81
C ALA A 92 3.31 23.90 19.10
N ILE A 93 2.14 24.10 18.49
CA ILE A 93 1.41 23.03 17.80
C ILE A 93 2.24 22.40 16.68
N PRO A 94 2.77 23.15 15.70
CA PRO A 94 3.60 22.55 14.65
C PRO A 94 4.90 21.94 15.18
N VAL A 95 5.52 22.52 16.21
CA VAL A 95 6.72 21.94 16.83
C VAL A 95 6.42 20.58 17.48
N VAL A 96 5.35 20.47 18.24
CA VAL A 96 4.91 19.20 18.84
C VAL A 96 4.57 18.19 17.75
N TRP A 97 3.92 18.65 16.67
CA TRP A 97 3.59 17.79 15.53
C TRP A 97 4.84 17.24 14.84
N VAL A 98 5.81 18.09 14.52
CA VAL A 98 7.10 17.66 13.93
C VAL A 98 7.83 16.71 14.87
N ALA A 99 7.88 17.01 16.17
CA ALA A 99 8.47 16.10 17.15
C ALA A 99 7.76 14.74 17.17
N TYR A 100 6.42 14.71 17.09
CA TYR A 100 5.65 13.49 17.00
C TYR A 100 6.01 12.67 15.74
N LEU A 101 6.12 13.32 14.57
CA LEU A 101 6.49 12.66 13.30
C LEU A 101 7.89 12.04 13.33
N ILE A 102 8.79 12.53 14.20
CA ILE A 102 10.15 12.01 14.36
C ILE A 102 10.20 10.92 15.44
N VAL A 103 9.56 11.17 16.59
CA VAL A 103 9.66 10.27 17.76
C VAL A 103 8.97 8.95 17.49
N VAL A 104 7.81 8.95 16.82
CA VAL A 104 7.05 7.71 16.56
C VAL A 104 7.86 6.71 15.72
N PRO A 105 8.49 7.05 14.58
CA PRO A 105 9.33 6.10 13.83
C PRO A 105 10.53 5.61 14.63
N VAL A 106 11.18 6.49 15.41
CA VAL A 106 12.32 6.11 16.26
C VAL A 106 11.91 5.08 17.31
N MET A 107 10.75 5.27 17.94
CA MET A 107 10.22 4.29 18.89
C MET A 107 9.78 2.98 18.22
N ALA A 108 9.11 3.07 17.08
CA ALA A 108 8.66 1.92 16.31
C ALA A 108 9.83 1.08 15.75
N TRP A 109 11.02 1.68 15.63
CA TRP A 109 12.22 0.98 15.17
C TRP A 109 12.57 -0.25 16.01
N ALA A 110 12.26 -0.22 17.30
CA ALA A 110 12.48 -1.36 18.20
C ALA A 110 11.67 -2.62 17.83
N SER A 111 10.63 -2.49 17.01
CA SER A 111 9.81 -3.60 16.51
C SER A 111 10.23 -4.10 15.12
N VAL A 112 11.19 -3.46 14.48
CA VAL A 112 11.73 -3.90 13.17
C VAL A 112 12.62 -5.12 13.40
N SER A 113 12.37 -6.18 12.62
CA SER A 113 13.22 -7.38 12.64
C SER A 113 14.46 -7.14 11.77
N THR A 114 15.62 -7.59 12.24
CA THR A 114 16.87 -7.54 11.45
C THR A 114 17.31 -8.93 11.02
N LEU A 115 17.98 -9.00 9.87
CA LEU A 115 18.53 -10.25 9.32
C LEU A 115 19.85 -10.01 8.60
N GLN A 116 20.62 -11.07 8.44
CA GLN A 116 21.86 -11.05 7.64
C GLN A 116 21.49 -11.19 6.16
N ALA A 117 21.84 -10.19 5.36
CA ALA A 117 21.58 -10.17 3.92
C ALA A 117 22.86 -10.07 3.08
N TRP A 118 24.00 -9.83 3.70
CA TRP A 118 25.22 -9.49 2.98
C TRP A 118 26.09 -10.70 2.71
N PRO A 119 26.48 -10.95 1.44
CA PRO A 119 27.50 -11.94 1.10
C PRO A 119 28.86 -11.50 1.65
N ALA A 120 29.77 -12.47 1.80
CA ALA A 120 31.12 -12.22 2.27
C ALA A 120 31.83 -11.14 1.45
N ASP A 121 32.64 -10.33 2.14
CA ASP A 121 33.41 -9.26 1.52
C ASP A 121 34.29 -9.78 0.37
N GLY A 122 34.46 -8.93 -0.67
CA GLY A 122 35.25 -9.24 -1.85
C GLY A 122 34.51 -9.91 -2.99
N THR A 123 33.24 -10.32 -2.79
CA THR A 123 32.39 -10.89 -3.85
C THR A 123 31.40 -9.88 -4.41
N ARG A 124 31.26 -8.72 -3.77
CA ARG A 124 30.26 -7.69 -4.11
C ARG A 124 30.79 -6.71 -5.17
N PRO A 125 29.92 -6.15 -6.01
CA PRO A 125 30.26 -5.04 -6.88
C PRO A 125 30.81 -3.83 -6.09
N PRO A 126 31.64 -2.98 -6.71
CA PRO A 126 32.09 -1.73 -6.08
C PRO A 126 30.92 -0.82 -5.77
N GLU A 127 31.13 0.17 -4.90
CA GLU A 127 30.13 1.21 -4.63
C GLU A 127 29.72 1.94 -5.90
N GLN A 128 28.44 2.24 -6.01
CA GLN A 128 27.82 2.84 -7.19
C GLN A 128 27.03 4.10 -6.79
N PRO A 129 26.84 5.05 -7.71
CA PRO A 129 25.99 6.21 -7.45
C PRO A 129 24.55 5.83 -7.13
N GLY A 130 23.90 6.60 -6.25
CA GLY A 130 22.54 6.32 -5.82
C GLY A 130 22.47 5.29 -4.70
N THR A 131 21.28 4.80 -4.41
CA THR A 131 20.99 3.75 -3.41
C THR A 131 20.05 2.73 -4.02
N THR A 132 20.42 1.46 -3.96
CA THR A 132 19.60 0.36 -4.45
C THR A 132 19.09 -0.49 -3.28
N TYR A 133 17.78 -0.55 -3.15
CA TYR A 133 17.07 -1.41 -2.21
C TYR A 133 16.63 -2.68 -2.92
N LEU A 134 16.89 -3.85 -2.33
CA LEU A 134 16.26 -5.10 -2.73
C LEU A 134 15.04 -5.32 -1.87
N VAL A 135 13.87 -5.38 -2.52
CA VAL A 135 12.57 -5.61 -1.86
C VAL A 135 12.10 -7.02 -2.18
N VAL A 136 11.89 -7.81 -1.14
CA VAL A 136 11.54 -9.21 -1.26
C VAL A 136 10.21 -9.48 -0.56
N GLY A 137 9.27 -10.06 -1.31
CA GLY A 137 8.07 -10.66 -0.73
C GLY A 137 8.29 -12.14 -0.53
N SER A 138 8.37 -12.58 0.72
CA SER A 138 8.58 -13.99 1.06
C SER A 138 7.31 -14.66 1.57
N ASP A 139 7.22 -15.98 1.41
CA ASP A 139 6.20 -16.80 2.04
C ASP A 139 6.57 -17.16 3.50
N SER A 140 7.48 -16.37 4.08
CA SER A 140 7.89 -16.50 5.48
C SER A 140 6.69 -16.32 6.41
N ARG A 141 6.60 -17.24 7.38
CA ARG A 141 5.58 -17.24 8.44
C ARG A 141 6.16 -16.77 9.76
N LYS A 142 7.39 -16.27 9.76
CA LYS A 142 8.04 -15.72 10.96
C LYS A 142 7.16 -14.63 11.56
N GLY A 143 6.94 -14.71 12.86
CA GLY A 143 6.09 -13.79 13.60
C GLY A 143 4.59 -14.10 13.58
N LEU A 144 4.12 -15.10 12.82
CA LEU A 144 2.75 -15.58 12.89
C LEU A 144 2.60 -16.69 13.93
N THR A 145 1.58 -16.58 14.78
CA THR A 145 1.15 -17.67 15.69
C THR A 145 0.54 -18.83 14.90
N GLU A 146 0.40 -20.01 15.52
CA GLU A 146 -0.25 -21.15 14.86
C GLU A 146 -1.73 -20.86 14.52
N GLU A 147 -2.40 -20.06 15.33
CA GLU A 147 -3.77 -19.61 15.10
C GLU A 147 -3.84 -18.71 13.86
N GLU A 148 -2.97 -17.70 13.75
CA GLU A 148 -2.88 -16.81 12.59
C GLU A 148 -2.49 -17.58 11.32
N GLN A 149 -1.57 -18.54 11.39
CA GLN A 149 -1.22 -19.39 10.25
C GLN A 149 -2.42 -20.20 9.73
N LYS A 150 -3.27 -20.71 10.63
CA LYS A 150 -4.51 -21.40 10.26
C LYS A 150 -5.52 -20.42 9.66
N GLU A 151 -5.71 -19.28 10.31
CA GLU A 151 -6.64 -18.26 9.86
C GLU A 151 -6.29 -17.70 8.48
N LEU A 152 -5.01 -17.49 8.22
CA LEU A 152 -4.48 -17.00 6.93
C LEU A 152 -4.32 -18.13 5.88
N THR A 153 -4.67 -19.35 6.21
CA THR A 153 -4.54 -20.54 5.34
C THR A 153 -3.12 -20.66 4.73
N THR A 154 -2.09 -20.26 5.50
CA THR A 154 -0.69 -20.28 5.03
C THR A 154 -0.02 -21.64 5.17
N GLY A 155 -0.69 -22.61 5.83
CA GLY A 155 -0.12 -23.91 6.18
C GLY A 155 0.86 -23.82 7.35
N LYS A 156 1.43 -24.96 7.76
CA LYS A 156 2.42 -24.99 8.85
C LYS A 156 3.79 -24.53 8.36
N ASP A 157 4.53 -23.86 9.22
CA ASP A 157 5.94 -23.59 8.98
C ASP A 157 6.70 -24.92 9.00
N THR A 158 7.33 -25.25 7.86
CA THR A 158 8.11 -26.51 7.72
C THR A 158 9.59 -26.30 8.01
N GLY A 159 9.98 -25.13 8.47
CA GLY A 159 11.37 -24.71 8.64
C GLY A 159 12.06 -24.41 7.30
N GLY A 160 13.19 -23.74 7.36
CA GLY A 160 13.94 -23.30 6.19
C GLY A 160 13.68 -21.82 5.83
N ASN A 161 14.30 -21.39 4.75
CA ASN A 161 14.23 -19.95 4.35
C ASN A 161 12.89 -19.57 3.70
N GLY A 162 12.00 -20.53 3.41
CA GLY A 162 10.80 -20.28 2.62
C GLY A 162 11.11 -20.06 1.13
N ARG A 163 10.19 -19.41 0.43
CA ARG A 163 10.35 -19.01 -0.98
C ARG A 163 10.05 -17.54 -1.13
N THR A 164 10.61 -16.93 -2.15
CA THR A 164 10.23 -15.59 -2.56
C THR A 164 9.38 -15.64 -3.82
N ASP A 165 8.24 -14.98 -3.77
CA ASP A 165 7.33 -14.83 -4.91
C ASP A 165 7.45 -13.46 -5.57
N THR A 166 7.97 -12.47 -4.85
CA THR A 166 8.16 -11.11 -5.31
C THR A 166 9.62 -10.69 -5.09
N ILE A 167 10.29 -10.27 -6.16
CA ILE A 167 11.66 -9.75 -6.12
C ILE A 167 11.64 -8.43 -6.89
N MET A 168 11.98 -7.33 -6.21
CA MET A 168 12.02 -6.01 -6.82
C MET A 168 13.30 -5.28 -6.41
N MET A 169 13.87 -4.49 -7.33
CA MET A 169 14.95 -3.56 -7.03
C MET A 169 14.39 -2.14 -7.13
N LEU A 170 14.54 -1.35 -6.07
CA LEU A 170 14.19 0.06 -6.05
C LEU A 170 15.48 0.86 -6.06
N HIS A 171 15.74 1.57 -7.16
CA HIS A 171 16.88 2.46 -7.29
C HIS A 171 16.48 3.91 -7.13
N THR A 172 17.26 4.68 -6.38
CA THR A 172 17.05 6.11 -6.19
C THR A 172 18.39 6.83 -6.16
N GLY A 173 18.49 7.96 -6.83
CA GLY A 173 19.70 8.76 -6.96
C GLY A 173 19.38 10.12 -7.57
N ALA A 174 20.23 10.59 -8.49
CA ALA A 174 20.04 11.85 -9.21
C ALA A 174 18.87 11.79 -10.22
N GLY A 175 18.57 10.57 -10.74
CA GLY A 175 17.49 10.32 -11.68
C GLY A 175 16.13 10.15 -11.01
N LYS A 176 15.16 9.66 -11.79
CA LYS A 176 13.83 9.35 -11.25
C LYS A 176 13.89 8.05 -10.44
N PRO A 177 13.21 7.98 -9.28
CA PRO A 177 13.09 6.73 -8.55
C PRO A 177 12.53 5.63 -9.46
N THR A 178 13.24 4.51 -9.57
CA THR A 178 12.94 3.44 -10.50
C THR A 178 12.72 2.13 -9.76
N LEU A 179 11.52 1.56 -9.90
CA LEU A 179 11.15 0.25 -9.36
C LEU A 179 11.23 -0.80 -10.48
N VAL A 180 12.10 -1.78 -10.30
CA VAL A 180 12.35 -2.84 -11.25
C VAL A 180 11.82 -4.16 -10.71
N SER A 181 10.84 -4.76 -11.37
CA SER A 181 10.37 -6.11 -11.03
C SER A 181 11.26 -7.16 -11.71
N ILE A 182 11.72 -8.12 -10.93
CA ILE A 182 12.50 -9.27 -11.39
C ILE A 182 11.57 -10.50 -11.30
N PRO A 183 11.22 -11.15 -12.43
CA PRO A 183 10.39 -12.32 -12.37
C PRO A 183 11.06 -13.43 -11.54
N ARG A 184 10.33 -14.01 -10.58
CA ARG A 184 10.84 -15.07 -9.68
C ARG A 184 11.34 -16.31 -10.42
N ASP A 185 10.82 -16.55 -11.62
CA ASP A 185 11.18 -17.68 -12.47
C ASP A 185 12.34 -17.36 -13.43
N SER A 186 12.99 -16.16 -13.30
CA SER A 186 14.17 -15.79 -14.09
C SER A 186 15.25 -16.83 -13.98
N ILE A 187 15.72 -17.34 -15.12
CA ILE A 187 16.81 -18.34 -15.20
C ILE A 187 18.14 -17.60 -15.13
N VAL A 188 18.86 -17.80 -14.02
CA VAL A 188 20.15 -17.13 -13.72
C VAL A 188 21.14 -18.11 -13.11
N ALA A 189 22.43 -17.79 -13.20
CA ALA A 189 23.48 -18.53 -12.50
C ALA A 189 23.41 -18.22 -11.00
N ILE A 190 23.31 -19.27 -10.15
CA ILE A 190 23.31 -19.15 -8.70
C ILE A 190 24.68 -19.56 -8.17
N PRO A 191 25.40 -18.71 -7.42
CA PRO A 191 26.73 -19.02 -6.87
C PRO A 191 26.72 -20.31 -6.04
N GLY A 192 27.62 -21.21 -6.35
CA GLY A 192 27.70 -22.54 -5.68
C GLY A 192 26.65 -23.55 -6.11
N TYR A 193 25.75 -23.19 -7.05
CA TYR A 193 24.67 -24.06 -7.56
C TYR A 193 24.65 -24.00 -9.10
N SER A 194 23.73 -24.77 -9.69
CA SER A 194 23.48 -24.74 -11.14
C SER A 194 22.65 -23.51 -11.54
N THR A 195 22.68 -23.18 -12.84
CA THR A 195 21.75 -22.19 -13.43
C THR A 195 20.31 -22.68 -13.30
N THR A 196 19.47 -21.91 -12.61
CA THR A 196 18.06 -22.25 -12.36
C THR A 196 17.26 -20.99 -12.03
N LYS A 197 16.01 -21.15 -11.59
CA LYS A 197 15.13 -20.04 -11.22
C LYS A 197 15.71 -19.22 -10.06
N ILE A 198 15.66 -17.90 -10.17
CA ILE A 198 16.25 -16.99 -9.18
C ILE A 198 15.65 -17.14 -7.77
N ASN A 199 14.37 -17.49 -7.66
CA ASN A 199 13.74 -17.74 -6.35
C ASN A 199 14.34 -18.96 -5.62
N ALA A 200 15.01 -19.86 -6.31
CA ALA A 200 15.74 -20.96 -5.71
C ALA A 200 16.94 -20.49 -4.89
N ALA A 201 17.57 -19.37 -5.25
CA ALA A 201 18.65 -18.79 -4.47
C ALA A 201 18.21 -18.46 -3.05
N TYR A 202 17.01 -17.86 -2.91
CA TYR A 202 16.44 -17.59 -1.59
C TYR A 202 16.14 -18.89 -0.82
N ALA A 203 15.59 -19.90 -1.46
CA ALA A 203 15.30 -21.17 -0.83
C ALA A 203 16.58 -21.92 -0.37
N PHE A 204 17.68 -21.83 -1.13
CA PHE A 204 18.94 -22.51 -0.84
C PHE A 204 19.78 -21.81 0.23
N GLY A 205 19.91 -20.48 0.16
CA GLY A 205 20.81 -19.73 1.01
C GLY A 205 20.22 -18.43 1.57
N GLY A 206 18.88 -18.28 1.52
CA GLY A 206 18.20 -17.12 2.11
C GLY A 206 18.53 -15.80 1.42
N PRO A 207 18.39 -14.70 2.18
CA PRO A 207 18.65 -13.35 1.70
C PRO A 207 20.07 -13.17 1.15
N GLU A 208 21.08 -13.71 1.82
CA GLU A 208 22.49 -13.59 1.45
C GLU A 208 22.77 -14.14 0.05
N LEU A 209 22.32 -15.37 -0.24
CA LEU A 209 22.53 -15.98 -1.55
C LEU A 209 21.70 -15.30 -2.65
N LEU A 210 20.51 -14.80 -2.32
CA LEU A 210 19.69 -14.04 -3.26
C LEU A 210 20.38 -12.71 -3.63
N VAL A 211 20.91 -11.96 -2.66
CA VAL A 211 21.69 -10.72 -2.88
C VAL A 211 22.90 -11.05 -3.75
N GLN A 212 23.71 -12.05 -3.38
CA GLN A 212 24.88 -12.45 -4.14
C GLN A 212 24.53 -12.83 -5.58
N THR A 213 23.44 -13.58 -5.78
CA THR A 213 22.96 -13.98 -7.10
C THR A 213 22.59 -12.77 -7.94
N LEU A 214 21.86 -11.81 -7.39
CA LEU A 214 21.47 -10.60 -8.09
C LEU A 214 22.69 -9.73 -8.42
N GLU A 215 23.56 -9.46 -7.46
CA GLU A 215 24.75 -8.66 -7.67
C GLU A 215 25.67 -9.25 -8.76
N GLN A 216 25.85 -10.57 -8.78
CA GLN A 216 26.70 -11.23 -9.80
C GLN A 216 26.08 -11.23 -11.20
N ASN A 217 24.77 -11.39 -11.31
CA ASN A 217 24.11 -11.44 -12.62
C ASN A 217 23.79 -10.05 -13.21
N THR A 218 23.67 -9.01 -12.35
CA THR A 218 23.30 -7.65 -12.78
C THR A 218 24.48 -6.69 -12.76
N GLY A 219 25.48 -6.96 -11.93
CA GLY A 219 26.56 -6.03 -11.61
C GLY A 219 26.09 -4.81 -10.79
N VAL A 220 24.81 -4.76 -10.39
CA VAL A 220 24.26 -3.69 -9.55
C VAL A 220 24.49 -4.04 -8.09
N ARG A 221 25.14 -3.14 -7.34
CA ARG A 221 25.31 -3.28 -5.89
C ARG A 221 23.99 -3.03 -5.18
N ILE A 222 23.64 -3.89 -4.24
CA ILE A 222 22.46 -3.76 -3.39
C ILE A 222 22.91 -3.14 -2.05
N ASP A 223 22.41 -1.95 -1.72
CA ASP A 223 22.84 -1.20 -0.54
C ASP A 223 21.96 -1.48 0.68
N ARG A 224 20.70 -1.85 0.47
CA ARG A 224 19.72 -2.15 1.52
C ARG A 224 18.83 -3.32 1.13
N TYR A 225 18.43 -4.08 2.14
CA TYR A 225 17.52 -5.22 1.98
C TYR A 225 16.25 -5.01 2.80
N VAL A 226 15.10 -5.23 2.18
CA VAL A 226 13.79 -5.12 2.83
C VAL A 226 12.96 -6.35 2.47
N GLU A 227 12.49 -7.08 3.46
CA GLU A 227 11.66 -8.26 3.29
C GLU A 227 10.32 -8.09 3.98
N ILE A 228 9.26 -8.50 3.30
CA ILE A 228 7.88 -8.48 3.78
C ILE A 228 7.34 -9.92 3.69
N GLY A 229 7.06 -10.53 4.84
CA GLY A 229 6.42 -11.84 4.91
C GLY A 229 4.89 -11.74 4.83
N PHE A 230 4.20 -12.87 4.84
CA PHE A 230 2.73 -12.90 4.78
C PHE A 230 2.06 -12.11 5.91
N GLY A 231 2.50 -12.30 7.15
CA GLY A 231 2.00 -11.52 8.29
C GLY A 231 2.24 -10.02 8.12
N GLY A 232 3.37 -9.65 7.50
CA GLY A 232 3.70 -8.27 7.20
C GLY A 232 2.71 -7.62 6.22
N VAL A 233 2.32 -8.35 5.17
CA VAL A 233 1.32 -7.85 4.20
C VAL A 233 -0.02 -7.59 4.90
N VAL A 234 -0.49 -8.55 5.73
CA VAL A 234 -1.74 -8.40 6.49
C VAL A 234 -1.67 -7.18 7.40
N SER A 235 -0.63 -7.11 8.25
CA SER A 235 -0.46 -6.01 9.21
C SER A 235 -0.35 -4.64 8.53
N LEU A 236 0.30 -4.56 7.37
CA LEU A 236 0.48 -3.31 6.65
C LEU A 236 -0.83 -2.83 6.01
N VAL A 237 -1.62 -3.74 5.42
CA VAL A 237 -2.94 -3.43 4.87
C VAL A 237 -3.90 -2.97 5.97
N ASP A 238 -3.93 -3.67 7.10
CA ASP A 238 -4.78 -3.31 8.25
C ASP A 238 -4.36 -1.98 8.87
N ALA A 239 -3.05 -1.70 8.93
CA ALA A 239 -2.52 -0.44 9.46
C ALA A 239 -2.97 0.78 8.64
N VAL A 240 -3.10 0.65 7.31
CA VAL A 240 -3.63 1.73 6.46
C VAL A 240 -5.16 1.79 6.43
N GLY A 241 -5.84 0.85 7.10
CA GLY A 241 -7.30 0.75 7.17
C GLY A 241 -7.93 0.09 5.96
N GLY A 242 -7.27 -0.92 5.37
CA GLY A 242 -7.72 -1.65 4.19
C GLY A 242 -7.22 -1.09 2.87
N VAL A 243 -7.35 -1.89 1.82
CA VAL A 243 -7.03 -1.51 0.43
C VAL A 243 -8.22 -1.76 -0.48
N GLU A 244 -8.38 -0.95 -1.51
CA GLU A 244 -9.40 -1.15 -2.54
C GLU A 244 -8.85 -2.11 -3.60
N ILE A 245 -9.65 -3.16 -3.89
CA ILE A 245 -9.43 -4.10 -4.98
C ILE A 245 -10.70 -4.21 -5.83
N CYS A 246 -10.54 -4.53 -7.11
CA CYS A 246 -11.65 -4.56 -8.06
C CYS A 246 -11.66 -5.89 -8.86
N PRO A 247 -12.04 -7.02 -8.23
CA PRO A 247 -12.14 -8.30 -8.93
C PRO A 247 -13.14 -8.24 -10.10
N GLU A 248 -12.76 -8.83 -11.24
CA GLU A 248 -13.59 -8.86 -12.45
C GLU A 248 -14.69 -9.91 -12.39
N GLU A 249 -14.60 -10.87 -11.48
CA GLU A 249 -15.57 -11.97 -11.24
C GLU A 249 -15.62 -12.34 -9.76
N ASP A 250 -16.66 -13.06 -9.34
CA ASP A 250 -16.74 -13.61 -7.97
C ASP A 250 -15.62 -14.63 -7.76
N MET A 251 -14.95 -14.58 -6.61
CA MET A 251 -13.76 -15.37 -6.35
C MET A 251 -13.85 -16.11 -5.02
N GLU A 252 -13.87 -17.44 -5.11
CA GLU A 252 -13.84 -18.34 -3.95
C GLU A 252 -12.65 -19.27 -4.07
N ASP A 253 -11.70 -19.21 -3.11
CA ASP A 253 -10.52 -20.08 -3.08
C ASP A 253 -10.15 -20.44 -1.63
N ASP A 254 -10.63 -21.61 -1.18
CA ASP A 254 -10.35 -22.16 0.16
C ASP A 254 -8.86 -22.26 0.46
N LYS A 255 -8.02 -22.54 -0.56
CA LYS A 255 -6.56 -22.66 -0.38
C LYS A 255 -5.88 -21.33 -0.17
N ALA A 256 -6.45 -20.25 -0.68
CA ALA A 256 -6.00 -18.89 -0.45
C ALA A 256 -6.72 -18.23 0.72
N GLY A 257 -7.79 -18.83 1.23
CA GLY A 257 -8.67 -18.26 2.26
C GLY A 257 -9.42 -17.03 1.71
N LEU A 258 -9.89 -17.10 0.46
CA LEU A 258 -10.52 -16.01 -0.26
C LEU A 258 -11.97 -16.34 -0.58
N ASP A 259 -12.86 -15.41 -0.25
CA ASP A 259 -14.26 -15.40 -0.65
C ASP A 259 -14.68 -13.94 -0.83
N ILE A 260 -14.78 -13.49 -2.09
CA ILE A 260 -15.11 -12.10 -2.45
C ILE A 260 -15.98 -12.03 -3.69
N GLU A 261 -16.85 -11.05 -3.69
CA GLU A 261 -17.74 -10.77 -4.83
C GLU A 261 -17.01 -9.89 -5.88
N LYS A 262 -17.52 -9.94 -7.10
CA LYS A 262 -17.12 -9.06 -8.20
C LYS A 262 -17.37 -7.59 -7.86
N GLY A 263 -16.44 -6.71 -8.28
CA GLY A 263 -16.56 -5.25 -8.17
C GLY A 263 -15.57 -4.64 -7.22
N CYS A 264 -15.47 -3.31 -7.25
CA CYS A 264 -14.53 -2.59 -6.39
C CYS A 264 -15.01 -2.58 -4.94
N GLN A 265 -14.15 -3.01 -4.02
CA GLN A 265 -14.44 -3.10 -2.59
C GLN A 265 -13.20 -2.86 -1.74
N GLU A 266 -13.38 -2.30 -0.56
CA GLU A 266 -12.32 -2.14 0.42
C GLU A 266 -12.20 -3.41 1.25
N VAL A 267 -11.01 -4.00 1.29
CA VAL A 267 -10.75 -5.28 1.95
C VAL A 267 -9.67 -5.14 3.02
N ASP A 268 -9.74 -6.02 4.03
CA ASP A 268 -8.74 -6.15 5.09
C ASP A 268 -7.47 -6.87 4.60
N GLY A 269 -6.47 -6.98 5.48
CA GLY A 269 -5.20 -7.61 5.16
C GLY A 269 -5.31 -9.09 4.84
N LYS A 270 -6.21 -9.82 5.49
CA LYS A 270 -6.46 -11.24 5.24
C LYS A 270 -7.01 -11.47 3.84
N THR A 271 -8.04 -10.73 3.46
CA THR A 271 -8.65 -10.80 2.15
C THR A 271 -7.70 -10.36 1.05
N ALA A 272 -6.93 -9.26 1.27
CA ALA A 272 -5.91 -8.79 0.35
C ALA A 272 -4.80 -9.83 0.14
N LEU A 273 -4.36 -10.52 1.20
CA LEU A 273 -3.39 -11.60 1.10
C LEU A 273 -3.96 -12.78 0.29
N GLY A 274 -5.20 -13.21 0.57
CA GLY A 274 -5.91 -14.24 -0.19
C GLY A 274 -6.00 -13.90 -1.67
N TYR A 275 -6.41 -12.67 -1.98
CA TYR A 275 -6.51 -12.14 -3.34
C TYR A 275 -5.17 -12.15 -4.10
N SER A 276 -4.09 -11.82 -3.43
CA SER A 276 -2.74 -11.85 -4.00
C SER A 276 -2.18 -13.25 -4.25
N ARG A 277 -2.76 -14.30 -3.62
CA ARG A 277 -2.27 -15.68 -3.65
C ARG A 277 -3.10 -16.61 -4.53
N THR A 278 -4.36 -16.27 -4.80
CA THR A 278 -5.27 -17.15 -5.54
C THR A 278 -4.76 -17.45 -6.95
N ARG A 279 -5.00 -18.68 -7.40
CA ARG A 279 -4.65 -19.21 -8.73
C ARG A 279 -5.85 -19.85 -9.43
N LYS A 280 -7.06 -19.67 -8.88
CA LYS A 280 -8.29 -20.27 -9.41
C LYS A 280 -8.82 -19.57 -10.69
N PHE A 281 -7.94 -19.06 -11.55
CA PHE A 281 -8.32 -18.42 -12.82
C PHE A 281 -7.89 -19.22 -14.03
N ALA A 282 -8.61 -19.03 -15.13
CA ALA A 282 -8.24 -19.59 -16.42
C ALA A 282 -6.85 -19.11 -16.90
N SER A 283 -6.46 -17.89 -16.55
CA SER A 283 -5.15 -17.27 -16.86
C SER A 283 -4.04 -17.54 -15.81
N GLY A 284 -4.36 -18.25 -14.71
CA GLY A 284 -3.40 -18.76 -13.72
C GLY A 284 -2.44 -17.70 -13.16
N ASP A 285 -1.16 -17.84 -13.46
CA ASP A 285 -0.08 -17.00 -12.91
C ASP A 285 -0.13 -15.53 -13.38
N ILE A 286 -0.69 -15.24 -14.56
CA ILE A 286 -0.80 -13.86 -15.08
C ILE A 286 -1.76 -13.05 -14.19
N GLN A 287 -2.92 -13.60 -13.88
CA GLN A 287 -3.90 -12.95 -13.02
C GLN A 287 -3.34 -12.74 -11.60
N ARG A 288 -2.61 -13.72 -11.06
CA ARG A 288 -1.96 -13.56 -9.75
C ARG A 288 -1.02 -12.36 -9.72
N VAL A 289 -0.20 -12.15 -10.75
CA VAL A 289 0.69 -10.99 -10.84
C VAL A 289 -0.09 -9.68 -10.90
N GLN A 290 -1.23 -9.66 -11.60
CA GLN A 290 -2.12 -8.49 -11.65
C GLN A 290 -2.72 -8.21 -10.29
N ASN A 291 -3.25 -9.21 -9.60
CA ASN A 291 -3.82 -9.09 -8.26
C ASN A 291 -2.78 -8.55 -7.25
N GLN A 292 -1.56 -9.07 -7.28
CA GLN A 292 -0.45 -8.56 -6.45
C GLN A 292 -0.17 -7.08 -6.70
N ARG A 293 -0.11 -6.68 -7.98
CA ARG A 293 0.09 -5.27 -8.35
C ARG A 293 -1.05 -4.37 -7.89
N GLU A 294 -2.27 -4.86 -7.94
CA GLU A 294 -3.46 -4.13 -7.49
C GLU A 294 -3.41 -3.86 -5.99
N VAL A 295 -3.12 -4.89 -5.18
CA VAL A 295 -2.95 -4.74 -3.72
C VAL A 295 -1.82 -3.74 -3.40
N ILE A 296 -0.67 -3.85 -4.07
CA ILE A 296 0.47 -2.93 -3.87
C ILE A 296 0.09 -1.50 -4.29
N ALA A 297 -0.63 -1.33 -5.39
CA ALA A 297 -1.09 -0.02 -5.86
C ALA A 297 -2.10 0.61 -4.88
N GLY A 298 -3.07 -0.17 -4.38
CA GLY A 298 -4.02 0.24 -3.36
C GLY A 298 -3.32 0.69 -2.08
N LEU A 299 -2.36 -0.12 -1.60
CA LEU A 299 -1.53 0.21 -0.45
C LEU A 299 -0.75 1.52 -0.66
N GLY A 300 -0.07 1.65 -1.79
CA GLY A 300 0.66 2.87 -2.17
C GLY A 300 -0.23 4.10 -2.26
N GLY A 301 -1.48 3.96 -2.72
CA GLY A 301 -2.49 5.02 -2.74
C GLY A 301 -2.86 5.50 -1.34
N LYS A 302 -3.13 4.57 -0.42
CA LYS A 302 -3.45 4.87 0.99
C LYS A 302 -2.26 5.51 1.72
N LEU A 303 -1.04 5.03 1.51
CA LEU A 303 0.18 5.59 2.12
C LEU A 303 0.47 7.02 1.66
N ARG A 304 0.20 7.35 0.39
CA ARG A 304 0.38 8.71 -0.16
C ARG A 304 -0.71 9.69 0.25
N SER A 305 -1.79 9.23 0.86
CA SER A 305 -2.85 10.13 1.32
C SER A 305 -2.32 11.12 2.35
N PRO A 306 -2.57 12.44 2.20
CA PRO A 306 -2.20 13.43 3.22
C PRO A 306 -2.76 13.09 4.61
N MET A 307 -3.90 12.42 4.66
CA MET A 307 -4.51 11.98 5.92
C MET A 307 -3.64 10.98 6.69
N THR A 308 -2.75 10.25 6.01
CA THR A 308 -1.80 9.35 6.67
C THR A 308 -0.80 10.10 7.54
N VAL A 309 -0.48 11.34 7.18
CA VAL A 309 0.43 12.20 7.97
C VAL A 309 -0.34 13.14 8.90
N ILE A 310 -1.52 13.63 8.51
CA ILE A 310 -2.28 14.63 9.28
C ILE A 310 -3.04 14.00 10.45
N ASP A 311 -3.57 12.78 10.31
CA ASP A 311 -4.26 12.05 11.36
C ASP A 311 -3.24 11.34 12.27
N PRO A 312 -3.09 11.76 13.57
CA PRO A 312 -2.11 11.18 14.47
C PRO A 312 -2.32 9.70 14.76
N ILE A 313 -3.57 9.24 14.80
CA ILE A 313 -3.89 7.84 15.09
C ILE A 313 -3.55 6.98 13.88
N ARG A 314 -3.90 7.43 12.68
CA ARG A 314 -3.58 6.75 11.44
C ARG A 314 -2.06 6.70 11.22
N TYR A 315 -1.36 7.82 11.44
CA TYR A 315 0.11 7.86 11.36
C TYR A 315 0.75 6.84 12.31
N LEU A 316 0.32 6.82 13.58
CA LEU A 316 0.83 5.88 14.57
C LEU A 316 0.62 4.41 14.10
N ARG A 317 -0.59 4.05 13.67
CA ARG A 317 -0.89 2.69 13.17
C ARG A 317 -0.03 2.31 11.97
N VAL A 318 0.10 3.20 10.99
CA VAL A 318 0.89 2.96 9.77
C VAL A 318 2.37 2.78 10.12
N VAL A 319 2.94 3.62 10.98
CA VAL A 319 4.35 3.53 11.35
C VAL A 319 4.63 2.30 12.21
N THR A 320 3.81 2.02 13.20
CA THR A 320 4.01 0.84 14.08
C THR A 320 3.70 -0.46 13.34
N GLY A 321 2.59 -0.52 12.58
CA GLY A 321 2.24 -1.68 11.76
C GLY A 321 3.27 -1.90 10.65
N GLY A 322 3.75 -0.86 9.99
CA GLY A 322 4.81 -0.95 8.99
C GLY A 322 6.12 -1.47 9.59
N ALA A 323 6.53 -0.95 10.75
CA ALA A 323 7.76 -1.38 11.42
C ALA A 323 7.72 -2.88 11.81
N SER A 324 6.59 -3.37 12.32
CA SER A 324 6.44 -4.79 12.67
C SER A 324 6.25 -5.73 11.46
N SER A 325 5.97 -5.14 10.29
CA SER A 325 5.66 -5.88 9.05
C SER A 325 6.89 -6.22 8.22
N VAL A 326 8.03 -5.57 8.50
CA VAL A 326 9.24 -5.68 7.69
C VAL A 326 10.38 -6.31 8.45
N SER A 327 11.23 -7.04 7.72
CA SER A 327 12.56 -7.41 8.15
C SER A 327 13.58 -6.70 7.26
N VAL A 328 14.62 -6.12 7.84
CA VAL A 328 15.62 -5.33 7.12
C VAL A 328 17.02 -5.89 7.37
N ASP A 329 17.98 -5.48 6.55
CA ASP A 329 19.39 -5.81 6.82
C ASP A 329 19.85 -5.24 8.18
N ASP A 330 20.85 -5.87 8.77
CA ASP A 330 21.39 -5.54 10.09
C ASP A 330 22.12 -4.19 10.16
N THR A 331 22.40 -3.56 9.00
CA THR A 331 23.02 -2.25 8.90
C THR A 331 22.02 -1.13 8.65
N ALA A 332 20.74 -1.46 8.39
CA ALA A 332 19.70 -0.49 8.11
C ALA A 332 19.37 0.40 9.33
N SER A 333 18.95 1.61 9.06
CA SER A 333 18.55 2.60 10.07
C SER A 333 17.14 3.14 9.82
N VAL A 334 16.58 3.85 10.80
CA VAL A 334 15.29 4.57 10.65
C VAL A 334 15.32 5.52 9.45
N VAL A 335 16.48 6.16 9.21
CA VAL A 335 16.64 7.10 8.09
C VAL A 335 16.61 6.38 6.76
N ASP A 336 17.27 5.21 6.64
CA ASP A 336 17.22 4.39 5.43
C ASP A 336 15.79 3.97 5.10
N MET A 337 15.01 3.59 6.11
CA MET A 337 13.60 3.20 5.93
C MET A 337 12.70 4.38 5.56
N ALA A 338 12.96 5.56 6.09
CA ALA A 338 12.26 6.77 5.67
C ALA A 338 12.56 7.11 4.21
N GLN A 339 13.83 7.02 3.81
CA GLN A 339 14.25 7.20 2.41
C GLN A 339 13.65 6.13 1.49
N PHE A 340 13.64 4.87 1.91
CA PHE A 340 12.97 3.78 1.20
C PHE A 340 11.49 4.08 0.96
N ALA A 341 10.76 4.48 2.00
CA ALA A 341 9.33 4.79 1.88
C ALA A 341 9.07 5.96 0.91
N LEU A 342 9.91 7.00 0.95
CA LEU A 342 9.83 8.14 0.03
C LEU A 342 10.17 7.73 -1.40
N ALA A 343 11.24 6.94 -1.60
CA ALA A 343 11.67 6.45 -2.90
C ALA A 343 10.62 5.52 -3.53
N LEU A 344 10.06 4.59 -2.74
CA LEU A 344 8.99 3.68 -3.19
C LEU A 344 7.73 4.47 -3.57
N SER A 345 7.32 5.42 -2.73
CA SER A 345 6.21 6.33 -3.05
C SER A 345 6.47 7.14 -4.31
N GLY A 346 7.70 7.61 -4.51
CA GLY A 346 8.14 8.31 -5.71
C GLY A 346 8.06 7.42 -6.95
N ALA A 347 8.62 6.21 -6.89
CA ALA A 347 8.64 5.25 -8.00
C ALA A 347 7.24 4.81 -8.44
N MET A 348 6.32 4.68 -7.48
CA MET A 348 4.91 4.34 -7.75
C MET A 348 4.06 5.56 -8.15
N GLY A 349 4.61 6.77 -8.09
CA GLY A 349 3.95 8.02 -8.46
C GLY A 349 4.03 8.33 -9.96
N ALA A 350 3.37 9.43 -10.38
CA ALA A 350 3.37 9.88 -11.78
C ALA A 350 4.77 10.22 -12.34
N ASN A 351 5.72 10.55 -11.48
CA ASN A 351 7.08 10.92 -11.85
C ASN A 351 8.09 9.78 -11.70
N GLY A 352 7.67 8.61 -11.19
CA GLY A 352 8.53 7.44 -11.04
C GLY A 352 8.55 6.57 -12.30
N ARG A 353 9.44 5.57 -12.29
CA ARG A 353 9.49 4.51 -13.30
C ARG A 353 9.18 3.17 -12.66
N ASN A 354 8.30 2.41 -13.29
CA ASN A 354 8.01 1.03 -12.91
C ASN A 354 8.17 0.16 -14.15
N CYS A 355 9.14 -0.74 -14.12
CA CYS A 355 9.52 -1.56 -15.26
C CYS A 355 9.84 -2.98 -14.84
N ASN A 356 9.92 -3.88 -15.83
CA ASN A 356 10.37 -5.24 -15.63
C ASN A 356 11.75 -5.41 -16.28
N VAL A 357 12.54 -6.36 -15.77
CA VAL A 357 13.77 -6.77 -16.45
C VAL A 357 13.43 -7.28 -17.86
N PRO A 358 14.16 -6.83 -18.91
CA PRO A 358 13.93 -7.32 -20.26
C PRO A 358 14.16 -8.83 -20.34
N ILE A 359 13.14 -9.57 -20.83
CA ILE A 359 13.20 -11.01 -21.05
C ILE A 359 13.19 -11.32 -22.56
N SER A 360 13.78 -12.45 -22.95
CA SER A 360 13.89 -12.90 -24.35
C SER A 360 12.82 -13.93 -24.73
N ASP A 361 12.30 -14.68 -23.74
CA ASP A 361 11.39 -15.79 -23.98
C ASP A 361 10.43 -16.07 -22.81
N LEU A 362 9.51 -16.98 -23.02
CA LEU A 362 8.52 -17.40 -22.01
C LEU A 362 9.14 -18.27 -20.88
N ALA A 363 10.36 -18.80 -21.07
CA ALA A 363 11.10 -19.48 -20.02
C ALA A 363 11.82 -18.51 -19.07
N VAL A 364 11.60 -17.20 -19.27
CA VAL A 364 12.08 -16.10 -18.43
C VAL A 364 13.62 -16.02 -18.40
N HIS A 365 14.26 -16.24 -19.55
CA HIS A 365 15.67 -15.84 -19.72
C HIS A 365 15.74 -14.33 -19.95
N TRP A 366 16.71 -13.70 -19.31
CA TRP A 366 16.97 -12.28 -19.56
C TRP A 366 17.52 -12.06 -20.97
N ASP A 367 17.07 -10.98 -21.59
CA ASP A 367 17.54 -10.63 -22.94
C ASP A 367 19.04 -10.27 -22.90
N VAL A 368 19.85 -11.01 -23.63
CA VAL A 368 21.32 -10.89 -23.59
C VAL A 368 21.85 -9.54 -24.07
N ASN A 369 21.06 -8.76 -24.82
CA ASN A 369 21.45 -7.45 -25.32
C ASN A 369 20.85 -6.31 -24.47
N ARG A 370 19.56 -6.43 -24.12
CA ARG A 370 18.82 -5.36 -23.43
C ARG A 370 19.02 -5.36 -21.93
N ALA A 371 19.13 -6.53 -21.29
CA ALA A 371 19.26 -6.59 -19.85
C ALA A 371 20.59 -6.00 -19.33
N PRO A 372 21.77 -6.25 -19.94
CA PRO A 372 23.01 -5.61 -19.52
C PRO A 372 22.96 -4.08 -19.65
N ALA A 373 22.43 -3.55 -20.77
CA ALA A 373 22.26 -2.12 -20.97
C ALA A 373 21.29 -1.51 -19.94
N PHE A 374 20.21 -2.23 -19.62
CA PHE A 374 19.24 -1.83 -18.62
C PHE A 374 19.88 -1.72 -17.20
N PHE A 375 20.65 -2.73 -16.78
CA PHE A 375 21.35 -2.70 -15.50
C PHE A 375 22.47 -1.66 -15.47
N GLU A 376 23.10 -1.35 -16.61
CA GLU A 376 24.09 -0.27 -16.72
C GLU A 376 23.50 1.09 -16.34
N HIS A 377 22.25 1.37 -16.75
CA HIS A 377 21.55 2.60 -16.35
C HIS A 377 21.34 2.70 -14.83
N LEU A 378 21.09 1.58 -14.16
CA LEU A 378 21.01 1.56 -12.69
C LEU A 378 22.39 1.77 -12.05
N ARG A 379 23.45 1.11 -12.58
CA ARG A 379 24.83 1.24 -12.06
C ARG A 379 25.40 2.66 -12.19
N THR A 380 24.99 3.38 -13.22
CA THR A 380 25.47 4.74 -13.52
C THR A 380 24.52 5.84 -13.03
N ASP A 381 23.44 5.47 -12.34
CA ASP A 381 22.37 6.41 -11.90
C ASP A 381 21.88 7.32 -13.04
N SER A 382 21.79 6.77 -14.26
CA SER A 382 21.32 7.46 -15.48
C SER A 382 19.85 7.13 -15.81
N THR A 383 19.05 6.86 -14.77
CA THR A 383 17.63 6.45 -14.90
C THR A 383 16.69 7.62 -15.14
#